data_5bd060cae076a0ca229a2fc3e7609c10
#
_entry.id   5bd060cae076a0ca229a2fc3e7609c10
#
_cell.length_a   1.000
_cell.length_b   1.000
_cell.length_c   1.000
_cell.angle_alpha   90.00
_cell.angle_beta   90.00
_cell.angle_gamma   90.00
#
_symmetry.space_group_name_H-M   'P 1'
#
loop_
_entity.id
_entity.type
_entity.pdbx_description
1 polymer ?
#
loop_
_entity_poly.entity_id
_entity_poly.type
_entity_poly.pdbx_seq_one_letter_code
_entity_poly.pdbx_strand_id
1 'polypeptide(L)'
;QTKKSMMSYGAALYLGALVTASLVPPTPGPVSAAALLNVPLGQAILWGLIVAIPSVIGATIYCMTLKTPVLPKEEFLKAAEETEHMELPSLSKSLLPILFPLFLILANTVASVMVPETPVANFFAFIGSPLAALFTGCILSLLLTGKEWKSKKVLNDWVNEGIVAAAMPIVVTGMGGAL
;
A
#
# COMPACT_ATOMS: atom_id res chain seq x y z
N GLN A 1 -28.06 -2.50 -0.26
CA GLN A 1 -27.84 -2.15 -1.68
C GLN A 1 -27.90 -0.62 -1.81
N THR A 2 -26.76 0.01 -1.99
CA THR A 2 -26.64 1.45 -2.15
C THR A 2 -27.06 1.84 -3.57
N LYS A 3 -28.04 2.75 -3.69
CA LYS A 3 -28.58 3.26 -4.97
C LYS A 3 -27.61 4.18 -5.74
N LYS A 4 -26.28 4.12 -5.46
CA LYS A 4 -25.30 4.96 -6.13
C LYS A 4 -24.77 4.30 -7.39
N SER A 5 -24.40 5.09 -8.38
CA SER A 5 -23.85 4.64 -9.65
C SER A 5 -22.53 3.90 -9.44
N MET A 6 -22.32 2.78 -10.12
CA MET A 6 -21.08 2.02 -10.08
C MET A 6 -19.89 2.86 -10.56
N MET A 7 -20.11 3.81 -11.45
CA MET A 7 -19.11 4.78 -11.87
C MET A 7 -18.59 5.64 -10.71
N SER A 8 -19.48 6.06 -9.79
CA SER A 8 -19.05 6.83 -8.60
C SER A 8 -18.14 6.02 -7.69
N TYR A 9 -18.43 4.73 -7.50
CA TYR A 9 -17.57 3.85 -6.70
C TYR A 9 -16.22 3.56 -7.37
N GLY A 10 -16.24 3.24 -8.67
CA GLY A 10 -15.02 3.00 -9.44
C GLY A 10 -14.13 4.25 -9.49
N ALA A 11 -14.71 5.41 -9.72
CA ALA A 11 -13.99 6.68 -9.72
C ALA A 11 -13.44 7.03 -8.33
N ALA A 12 -14.20 6.81 -7.26
CA ALA A 12 -13.75 7.06 -5.89
C ALA A 12 -12.58 6.13 -5.51
N LEU A 13 -12.68 4.85 -5.86
CA LEU A 13 -11.60 3.88 -5.64
C LEU A 13 -10.33 4.27 -6.41
N TYR A 14 -10.48 4.59 -7.71
CA TYR A 14 -9.37 5.00 -8.56
C TYR A 14 -8.69 6.27 -8.06
N LEU A 15 -9.46 7.32 -7.78
CA LEU A 15 -8.92 8.60 -7.30
C LEU A 15 -8.31 8.47 -5.90
N GLY A 16 -8.91 7.68 -5.02
CA GLY A 16 -8.34 7.41 -3.70
C GLY A 16 -7.00 6.69 -3.80
N ALA A 17 -6.91 5.66 -4.63
CA ALA A 17 -5.66 4.95 -4.90
C ALA A 17 -4.61 5.87 -5.53
N LEU A 18 -5.00 6.70 -6.51
CA LEU A 18 -4.11 7.64 -7.20
C LEU A 18 -3.54 8.70 -6.23
N VAL A 19 -4.39 9.30 -5.40
CA VAL A 19 -3.97 10.28 -4.38
C VAL A 19 -2.98 9.65 -3.42
N THR A 20 -3.28 8.46 -2.91
CA THR A 20 -2.40 7.77 -1.97
C THR A 20 -1.07 7.40 -2.62
N ALA A 21 -1.10 6.87 -3.85
CA ALA A 21 0.10 6.52 -4.60
C ALA A 21 0.98 7.73 -4.95
N SER A 22 0.39 8.91 -5.13
CA SER A 22 1.11 10.13 -5.50
C SER A 22 1.69 10.89 -4.29
N LEU A 23 1.08 10.74 -3.12
CA LEU A 23 1.42 11.55 -1.94
C LEU A 23 2.10 10.79 -0.82
N VAL A 24 1.86 9.47 -0.72
CA VAL A 24 2.29 8.68 0.45
C VAL A 24 3.32 7.62 0.08
N PRO A 25 4.54 7.64 0.67
CA PRO A 25 5.45 6.51 0.56
C PRO A 25 4.78 5.20 1.06
N PRO A 26 5.19 4.01 0.60
CA PRO A 26 6.45 3.70 -0.08
C PRO A 26 6.41 3.71 -1.63
N THR A 27 5.49 4.43 -2.25
CA THR A 27 5.45 4.52 -3.71
C THR A 27 6.68 5.25 -4.28
N PRO A 28 7.15 4.92 -5.50
CA PRO A 28 8.42 5.41 -6.05
C PRO A 28 8.52 6.94 -6.11
N GLY A 29 7.45 7.63 -6.50
CA GLY A 29 7.42 9.09 -6.62
C GLY A 29 7.72 9.81 -5.29
N PRO A 30 6.91 9.62 -4.26
CA PRO A 30 7.15 10.20 -2.94
C PRO A 30 8.49 9.77 -2.30
N VAL A 31 8.93 8.52 -2.51
CA VAL A 31 10.24 8.06 -2.02
C VAL A 31 11.38 8.82 -2.70
N SER A 32 11.33 8.97 -4.02
CA SER A 32 12.33 9.72 -4.77
C SER A 32 12.35 11.20 -4.37
N ALA A 33 11.17 11.81 -4.22
CA ALA A 33 11.06 13.19 -3.75
C ALA A 33 11.63 13.38 -2.35
N ALA A 34 11.32 12.48 -1.41
CA ALA A 34 11.87 12.51 -0.06
C ALA A 34 13.40 12.38 -0.06
N ALA A 35 13.95 11.50 -0.89
CA ALA A 35 15.38 11.30 -1.04
C ALA A 35 16.08 12.55 -1.61
N LEU A 36 15.53 13.17 -2.66
CA LEU A 36 16.09 14.38 -3.27
C LEU A 36 16.07 15.59 -2.31
N LEU A 37 15.04 15.68 -1.47
CA LEU A 37 14.89 16.73 -0.49
C LEU A 37 15.60 16.43 0.84
N ASN A 38 16.27 15.27 0.96
CA ASN A 38 16.88 14.79 2.20
C ASN A 38 15.91 14.76 3.39
N VAL A 39 14.64 14.43 3.13
CA VAL A 39 13.60 14.31 4.15
C VAL A 39 13.52 12.84 4.63
N PRO A 40 13.54 12.59 5.95
CA PRO A 40 13.33 11.25 6.49
C PRO A 40 12.01 10.65 5.99
N LEU A 41 12.04 9.38 5.55
CA LEU A 41 10.87 8.74 4.94
C LEU A 41 9.62 8.76 5.82
N GLY A 42 9.80 8.59 7.14
CA GLY A 42 8.68 8.68 8.07
C GLY A 42 8.04 10.07 8.14
N GLN A 43 8.82 11.14 8.03
CA GLN A 43 8.26 12.50 7.93
C GLN A 43 7.51 12.68 6.61
N ALA A 44 8.05 12.16 5.50
CA ALA A 44 7.35 12.17 4.21
C ALA A 44 6.01 11.41 4.28
N ILE A 45 5.96 10.27 4.97
CA ILE A 45 4.71 9.53 5.21
C ILE A 45 3.72 10.37 6.02
N LEU A 46 4.16 10.97 7.13
CA LEU A 46 3.27 11.78 7.98
C LEU A 46 2.67 12.96 7.23
N TRP A 47 3.49 13.75 6.55
CA TRP A 47 3.01 14.88 5.76
C TRP A 47 2.18 14.43 4.57
N GLY A 48 2.58 13.35 3.90
CA GLY A 48 1.81 12.75 2.82
C GLY A 48 0.41 12.34 3.26
N LEU A 49 0.27 11.71 4.43
CA LEU A 49 -1.04 11.34 4.99
C LEU A 49 -1.89 12.57 5.33
N ILE A 50 -1.29 13.62 5.94
CA ILE A 50 -2.01 14.85 6.28
C ILE A 50 -2.59 15.50 5.02
N VAL A 51 -1.82 15.53 3.91
CA VAL A 51 -2.28 16.12 2.65
C VAL A 51 -3.23 15.17 1.89
N ALA A 52 -3.05 13.86 2.03
CA ALA A 52 -3.92 12.87 1.37
C ALA A 52 -5.36 12.93 1.91
N ILE A 53 -5.57 13.18 3.20
CA ILE A 53 -6.92 13.23 3.80
C ILE A 53 -7.82 14.25 3.09
N PRO A 54 -7.50 15.56 3.04
CA PRO A 54 -8.34 16.53 2.34
C PRO A 54 -8.45 16.24 0.84
N SER A 55 -7.41 15.70 0.21
CA SER A 55 -7.43 15.34 -1.21
C SER A 55 -8.41 14.21 -1.50
N VAL A 56 -8.44 13.16 -0.65
CA VAL A 56 -9.41 12.06 -0.77
C VAL A 56 -10.84 12.54 -0.50
N ILE A 57 -11.03 13.43 0.48
CA ILE A 57 -12.34 14.02 0.76
C ILE A 57 -12.84 14.80 -0.49
N GLY A 58 -12.00 15.66 -1.06
CA GLY A 58 -12.33 16.42 -2.26
C GLY A 58 -12.65 15.50 -3.46
N ALA A 59 -11.83 14.47 -3.69
CA ALA A 59 -12.06 13.46 -4.72
C ALA A 59 -13.38 12.73 -4.51
N THR A 60 -13.68 12.35 -3.27
CA THR A 60 -14.93 11.65 -2.92
C THR A 60 -16.16 12.55 -3.17
N ILE A 61 -16.09 13.82 -2.77
CA ILE A 61 -17.17 14.79 -3.04
C ILE A 61 -17.38 14.92 -4.55
N TYR A 62 -16.31 15.05 -5.32
CA TYR A 62 -16.40 15.08 -6.79
C TYR A 62 -17.06 13.81 -7.36
N CYS A 63 -16.63 12.62 -6.91
CA CYS A 63 -17.19 11.36 -7.35
C CYS A 63 -18.70 11.23 -7.02
N MET A 64 -19.16 11.84 -5.94
CA MET A 64 -20.59 11.84 -5.59
C MET A 64 -21.46 12.67 -6.56
N THR A 65 -20.84 13.56 -7.34
CA THR A 65 -21.55 14.33 -8.39
C THR A 65 -21.72 13.53 -9.68
N LEU A 66 -20.97 12.43 -9.86
CA LEU A 66 -21.07 11.57 -11.03
C LEU A 66 -22.34 10.72 -10.96
N LYS A 67 -23.28 10.99 -11.82
CA LYS A 67 -24.60 10.32 -11.84
C LYS A 67 -24.79 9.34 -13.00
N THR A 68 -23.76 9.11 -13.82
CA THR A 68 -23.87 8.29 -15.02
C THR A 68 -24.08 6.81 -14.63
N PRO A 69 -25.19 6.18 -15.03
CA PRO A 69 -25.41 4.77 -14.76
C PRO A 69 -24.51 3.93 -15.68
N VAL A 70 -23.53 3.29 -15.11
CA VAL A 70 -22.73 2.28 -15.80
C VAL A 70 -23.08 0.92 -15.20
N LEU A 71 -23.57 0.03 -16.04
CA LEU A 71 -23.83 -1.35 -15.65
C LEU A 71 -22.50 -2.13 -15.57
N PRO A 72 -22.31 -2.97 -14.55
CA PRO A 72 -21.15 -3.83 -14.48
C PRO A 72 -21.14 -4.79 -15.67
N LYS A 73 -19.96 -5.05 -16.24
CA LYS A 73 -19.78 -6.12 -17.23
C LYS A 73 -20.08 -7.47 -16.56
N GLU A 74 -20.62 -8.41 -17.32
CA GLU A 74 -20.94 -9.77 -16.82
C GLU A 74 -19.72 -10.47 -16.19
N GLU A 75 -18.51 -10.19 -16.68
CA GLU A 75 -17.26 -10.70 -16.10
C GLU A 75 -17.07 -10.31 -14.64
N PHE A 76 -17.43 -9.06 -14.27
CA PHE A 76 -17.32 -8.59 -12.88
C PHE A 76 -18.38 -9.22 -11.97
N LEU A 77 -19.57 -9.51 -12.51
CA LEU A 77 -20.61 -10.19 -11.76
C LEU A 77 -20.21 -11.64 -11.46
N LYS A 78 -19.66 -12.36 -12.44
CA LYS A 78 -19.15 -13.73 -12.26
C LYS A 78 -18.01 -13.78 -11.27
N ALA A 79 -17.02 -12.87 -11.38
CA ALA A 79 -15.92 -12.78 -10.42
C ALA A 79 -16.39 -12.46 -8.99
N ALA A 80 -17.44 -11.66 -8.84
CA ALA A 80 -18.05 -11.37 -7.54
C ALA A 80 -18.75 -12.61 -6.94
N GLU A 81 -19.47 -13.38 -7.76
CA GLU A 81 -20.11 -14.63 -7.35
C GLU A 81 -19.09 -15.70 -6.93
N GLU A 82 -17.99 -15.85 -7.68
CA GLU A 82 -16.89 -16.75 -7.32
C GLU A 82 -16.25 -16.38 -5.98
N THR A 83 -16.12 -15.07 -5.71
CA THR A 83 -15.52 -14.58 -4.46
C THR A 83 -16.44 -14.76 -3.25
N GLU A 84 -17.76 -14.75 -3.44
CA GLU A 84 -18.75 -14.92 -2.36
C GLU A 84 -18.70 -16.31 -1.72
N HIS A 85 -18.21 -17.32 -2.46
CA HIS A 85 -18.02 -18.68 -1.99
C HIS A 85 -16.63 -19.00 -1.40
N MET A 86 -15.70 -18.02 -1.42
CA MET A 86 -14.38 -18.18 -0.83
C MET A 86 -14.37 -17.83 0.66
N GLU A 87 -13.77 -18.69 1.48
CA GLU A 87 -13.46 -18.38 2.88
C GLU A 87 -12.36 -17.33 2.94
N LEU A 88 -12.77 -16.05 2.99
CA LEU A 88 -11.83 -14.93 3.07
C LEU A 88 -11.25 -14.81 4.48
N PRO A 89 -9.96 -14.52 4.62
CA PRO A 89 -9.35 -14.25 5.91
C PRO A 89 -9.97 -13.01 6.54
N SER A 90 -9.97 -12.93 7.88
CA SER A 90 -10.50 -11.76 8.57
C SER A 90 -9.76 -10.49 8.16
N LEU A 91 -10.47 -9.37 8.09
CA LEU A 91 -9.94 -8.06 7.68
C LEU A 91 -8.67 -7.69 8.47
N SER A 92 -8.65 -7.96 9.78
CA SER A 92 -7.49 -7.70 10.63
C SER A 92 -6.25 -8.49 10.21
N LYS A 93 -6.41 -9.77 9.83
CA LYS A 93 -5.30 -10.59 9.34
C LYS A 93 -4.78 -10.11 8.00
N SER A 94 -5.66 -9.66 7.12
CA SER A 94 -5.27 -9.17 5.78
C SER A 94 -4.57 -7.81 5.84
N LEU A 95 -4.95 -6.93 6.76
CA LEU A 95 -4.35 -5.60 6.91
C LEU A 95 -3.01 -5.62 7.67
N LEU A 96 -2.79 -6.60 8.54
CA LEU A 96 -1.63 -6.64 9.42
C LEU A 96 -0.28 -6.63 8.67
N PRO A 97 -0.07 -7.42 7.58
CA PRO A 97 1.18 -7.38 6.82
C PRO A 97 1.45 -6.03 6.13
N ILE A 98 0.41 -5.24 5.89
CA ILE A 98 0.50 -3.93 5.24
C ILE A 98 0.77 -2.83 6.28
N LEU A 99 0.00 -2.84 7.37
CA LEU A 99 0.08 -1.80 8.40
C LEU A 99 1.31 -1.95 9.29
N PHE A 100 1.78 -3.17 9.49
CA PHE A 100 2.92 -3.43 10.38
C PHE A 100 4.24 -2.80 9.89
N PRO A 101 4.66 -2.95 8.61
CA PRO A 101 5.80 -2.22 8.06
C PRO A 101 5.66 -0.70 8.17
N LEU A 102 4.48 -0.18 7.88
CA LEU A 102 4.21 1.25 7.98
C LEU A 102 4.40 1.76 9.41
N PHE A 103 3.87 1.00 10.38
CA PHE A 103 4.06 1.31 11.80
C PHE A 103 5.55 1.29 12.20
N LEU A 104 6.33 0.32 11.74
CA LEU A 104 7.77 0.25 12.03
C LEU A 104 8.54 1.47 11.49
N ILE A 105 8.21 1.91 10.26
CA ILE A 105 8.83 3.08 9.64
C ILE A 105 8.48 4.35 10.43
N LEU A 106 7.22 4.50 10.84
CA LEU A 106 6.78 5.62 11.65
C LEU A 106 7.40 5.60 13.05
N ALA A 107 7.47 4.42 13.69
CA ALA A 107 8.10 4.25 15.00
C ALA A 107 9.59 4.62 14.96
N ASN A 108 10.31 4.23 13.91
CA ASN A 108 11.69 4.67 13.68
C ASN A 108 11.81 6.21 13.63
N THR A 109 10.92 6.87 12.87
CA THR A 109 10.94 8.33 12.77
C THR A 109 10.68 8.99 14.11
N VAL A 110 9.71 8.50 14.88
CA VAL A 110 9.42 9.03 16.22
C VAL A 110 10.59 8.79 17.16
N ALA A 111 11.16 7.57 17.16
CA ALA A 111 12.30 7.24 18.02
C ALA A 111 13.53 8.10 17.73
N SER A 112 13.82 8.35 16.46
CA SER A 112 14.96 9.20 16.05
C SER A 112 14.83 10.66 16.48
N VAL A 113 13.61 11.16 16.64
CA VAL A 113 13.34 12.54 17.08
C VAL A 113 13.28 12.63 18.61
N MET A 114 12.66 11.66 19.28
CA MET A 114 12.40 11.73 20.72
C MET A 114 13.59 11.28 21.59
N VAL A 115 14.34 10.28 21.13
CA VAL A 115 15.44 9.64 21.90
C VAL A 115 16.68 9.42 21.01
N PRO A 116 17.24 10.48 20.42
CA PRO A 116 18.39 10.34 19.53
C PRO A 116 19.58 9.69 20.26
N GLU A 117 20.39 8.91 19.52
CA GLU A 117 21.64 8.29 20.00
C GLU A 117 21.48 7.26 21.14
N THR A 118 20.27 6.79 21.40
CA THR A 118 20.05 5.71 22.38
C THR A 118 20.08 4.33 21.72
N PRO A 119 20.38 3.25 22.48
CA PRO A 119 20.28 1.87 21.95
C PRO A 119 18.86 1.56 21.41
N VAL A 120 17.85 2.17 21.97
CA VAL A 120 16.45 2.04 21.53
C VAL A 120 16.25 2.67 20.14
N ALA A 121 16.77 3.88 19.92
CA ALA A 121 16.73 4.53 18.62
C ALA A 121 17.47 3.72 17.56
N ASN A 122 18.64 3.17 17.89
CA ASN A 122 19.44 2.33 16.98
C ASN A 122 18.69 1.04 16.61
N PHE A 123 17.97 0.43 17.55
CA PHE A 123 17.15 -0.73 17.29
C PHE A 123 16.01 -0.41 16.32
N PHE A 124 15.28 0.70 16.55
CA PHE A 124 14.22 1.14 15.65
C PHE A 124 14.76 1.62 14.30
N ALA A 125 15.96 2.20 14.26
CA ALA A 125 16.63 2.58 13.01
C ALA A 125 16.90 1.37 12.12
N PHE A 126 17.28 0.23 12.71
CA PHE A 126 17.51 -0.99 11.97
C PHE A 126 16.20 -1.63 11.50
N ILE A 127 15.27 -1.94 12.41
CA ILE A 127 14.01 -2.65 12.07
C ILE A 127 13.05 -1.75 11.28
N GLY A 128 13.00 -0.47 11.60
CA GLY A 128 12.16 0.52 10.92
C GLY A 128 12.79 1.10 9.66
N SER A 129 13.95 0.59 9.21
CA SER A 129 14.44 0.92 7.88
C SER A 129 13.46 0.39 6.82
N PRO A 130 13.21 1.10 5.71
CA PRO A 130 12.19 0.71 4.73
C PRO A 130 12.36 -0.72 4.23
N LEU A 131 13.62 -1.13 3.98
CA LEU A 131 13.93 -2.47 3.52
C LEU A 131 13.58 -3.54 4.56
N ALA A 132 14.04 -3.37 5.82
CA ALA A 132 13.78 -4.32 6.90
C ALA A 132 12.27 -4.37 7.25
N ALA A 133 11.60 -3.22 7.29
CA ALA A 133 10.19 -3.14 7.55
C ALA A 133 9.36 -3.87 6.50
N LEU A 134 9.63 -3.67 5.20
CA LEU A 134 8.94 -4.37 4.12
C LEU A 134 9.25 -5.88 4.12
N PHE A 135 10.48 -6.26 4.43
CA PHE A 135 10.86 -7.66 4.54
C PHE A 135 10.13 -8.36 5.70
N THR A 136 9.99 -7.70 6.85
CA THR A 136 9.19 -8.24 7.96
C THR A 136 7.71 -8.37 7.60
N GLY A 137 7.15 -7.41 6.83
CA GLY A 137 5.79 -7.50 6.29
C GLY A 137 5.61 -8.70 5.35
N CYS A 138 6.59 -8.96 4.50
CA CYS A 138 6.58 -10.12 3.60
C CYS A 138 6.61 -11.45 4.38
N ILE A 139 7.49 -11.57 5.38
CA ILE A 139 7.53 -12.75 6.26
C ILE A 139 6.19 -12.94 6.98
N LEU A 140 5.63 -11.85 7.51
CA LEU A 140 4.36 -11.89 8.23
C LEU A 140 3.21 -12.34 7.31
N SER A 141 3.19 -11.86 6.06
CA SER A 141 2.23 -12.31 5.05
C SER A 141 2.32 -13.82 4.81
N LEU A 142 3.52 -14.34 4.62
CA LEU A 142 3.74 -15.79 4.44
C LEU A 142 3.29 -16.60 5.66
N LEU A 143 3.57 -16.13 6.87
CA LEU A 143 3.15 -16.80 8.10
C LEU A 143 1.63 -16.83 8.27
N LEU A 144 0.93 -15.76 7.88
CA LEU A 144 -0.52 -15.65 7.96
C LEU A 144 -1.26 -16.50 6.93
N THR A 145 -0.61 -16.87 5.83
CA THR A 145 -1.17 -17.76 4.81
C THR A 145 -1.26 -19.23 5.28
N GLY A 146 -0.71 -19.55 6.45
CA GLY A 146 -0.83 -20.86 7.06
C GLY A 146 0.11 -21.91 6.46
N LYS A 147 -0.42 -23.04 5.96
CA LYS A 147 0.40 -24.14 5.43
C LYS A 147 0.64 -24.07 3.91
N GLU A 148 -0.07 -23.23 3.22
CA GLU A 148 -0.05 -23.17 1.74
C GLU A 148 1.31 -22.70 1.18
N TRP A 149 2.00 -21.82 1.87
CA TRP A 149 3.33 -21.35 1.47
C TRP A 149 4.40 -22.46 1.45
N LYS A 150 4.14 -23.61 2.11
CA LYS A 150 5.05 -24.77 2.09
C LYS A 150 4.99 -25.57 0.78
N SER A 151 3.98 -25.34 -0.04
CA SER A 151 3.90 -25.93 -1.38
C SER A 151 4.87 -25.22 -2.31
N LYS A 152 5.86 -25.95 -2.85
CA LYS A 152 6.84 -25.40 -3.80
C LYS A 152 6.17 -24.78 -5.03
N LYS A 153 5.06 -25.34 -5.49
CA LYS A 153 4.30 -24.83 -6.63
C LYS A 153 3.70 -23.45 -6.30
N VAL A 154 2.96 -23.35 -5.21
CA VAL A 154 2.31 -22.11 -4.77
C VAL A 154 3.35 -21.02 -4.51
N LEU A 155 4.46 -21.35 -3.83
CA LEU A 155 5.52 -20.39 -3.57
C LEU A 155 6.18 -19.86 -4.86
N ASN A 156 6.43 -20.75 -5.84
CA ASN A 156 6.98 -20.34 -7.12
C ASN A 156 6.01 -19.47 -7.91
N ASP A 157 4.72 -19.80 -7.93
CA ASP A 157 3.70 -19.01 -8.61
C ASP A 157 3.61 -17.61 -7.99
N TRP A 158 3.54 -17.50 -6.67
CA TRP A 158 3.50 -16.20 -5.96
C TRP A 158 4.77 -15.38 -6.16
N VAL A 159 5.95 -16.02 -6.13
CA VAL A 159 7.21 -15.32 -6.39
C VAL A 159 7.26 -14.81 -7.82
N ASN A 160 6.83 -15.62 -8.78
CA ASN A 160 6.78 -15.21 -10.18
C ASN A 160 5.81 -14.03 -10.41
N GLU A 161 4.61 -14.12 -9.85
CA GLU A 161 3.63 -13.01 -9.89
C GLU A 161 4.19 -11.75 -9.24
N GLY A 162 4.84 -11.89 -8.09
CA GLY A 162 5.49 -10.77 -7.40
C GLY A 162 6.59 -10.12 -8.24
N ILE A 163 7.43 -10.89 -8.90
CA ILE A 163 8.49 -10.39 -9.80
C ILE A 163 7.87 -9.66 -10.99
N VAL A 164 6.86 -10.24 -11.63
CA VAL A 164 6.16 -9.61 -12.76
C VAL A 164 5.49 -8.30 -12.33
N ALA A 165 4.83 -8.29 -11.18
CA ALA A 165 4.20 -7.08 -10.64
C ALA A 165 5.22 -5.99 -10.26
N ALA A 166 6.41 -6.37 -9.79
CA ALA A 166 7.48 -5.44 -9.43
C ALA A 166 8.25 -4.89 -10.65
N ALA A 167 8.25 -5.60 -11.78
CA ALA A 167 9.06 -5.24 -12.96
C ALA A 167 8.77 -3.82 -13.46
N MET A 168 7.51 -3.45 -13.65
CA MET A 168 7.14 -2.10 -14.12
C MET A 168 7.52 -1.00 -13.13
N PRO A 169 7.19 -1.07 -11.83
CA PRO A 169 7.67 -0.10 -10.84
C PRO A 169 9.19 0.07 -10.81
N ILE A 170 9.94 -1.03 -10.92
CA ILE A 170 11.41 -0.99 -10.91
C ILE A 170 11.94 -0.25 -12.15
N VAL A 171 11.41 -0.58 -13.35
CA VAL A 171 11.83 0.08 -14.60
C VAL A 171 11.48 1.56 -14.58
N VAL A 172 10.26 1.93 -14.19
CA VAL A 172 9.81 3.32 -14.13
C VAL A 172 10.64 4.12 -13.12
N THR A 173 10.94 3.56 -11.94
CA THR A 173 11.77 4.23 -10.92
C THR A 173 13.21 4.37 -11.39
N GLY A 174 13.76 3.32 -11.99
CA GLY A 174 15.13 3.34 -12.53
C GLY A 174 15.29 4.36 -13.64
N MET A 175 14.34 4.45 -14.56
CA MET A 175 14.34 5.47 -15.62
C MET A 175 14.13 6.89 -15.09
N GLY A 176 13.24 7.06 -14.11
CA GLY A 176 12.98 8.36 -13.49
C GLY A 176 14.15 8.89 -12.64
N GLY A 177 14.99 7.99 -12.10
CA GLY A 177 16.20 8.36 -11.37
C GLY A 177 17.42 8.63 -12.27
N ALA A 178 17.31 8.33 -13.58
CA ALA A 178 18.36 8.58 -14.56
C ALA A 178 18.23 9.92 -15.30
N LEU A 179 17.15 10.68 -15.05
CA LEU A 179 16.90 12.04 -15.54
C LEU A 179 17.33 13.08 -14.49
#